data_df59a9bd8a53fa07096b47e65ad071fa
#
_entry.id   df59a9bd8a53fa07096b47e65ad071fa
#
_cell.length_a   1.000
_cell.length_b   1.000
_cell.length_c   1.000
_cell.angle_alpha   90.00
_cell.angle_beta   90.00
_cell.angle_gamma   90.00
#
_symmetry.space_group_name_H-M   'P 1'
#
loop_
_entity.id
_entity.type
_entity.pdbx_description
1 polymer ?
#
loop_
_entity_poly.entity_id
_entity_poly.type
_entity_poly.pdbx_seq_one_letter_code
_entity_poly.pdbx_strand_id
1 'polypeptide(L)'
;LEVLAQRVHQEISISAERHFLGRALIFPSTTTLAYRLAKGKRGRAAIQDAPVVGGSAAHGSWSDVMATLPLEGLLVLDLTAHRAGPTAVRQLADWGADVIKIEPPGEAKGDVVGGNRFGFDFQNLHRNKRGMTLNLKAPEAHSIFMQLAAKADVIVENYRSDVKYRLKVDYDTVAAINPRIVYGSISGFGQTGPDATRPGVDQIAQGMGGLMSITGLPGQGPVRVGIPIADLTSGLFLSQAILLALMQRMQTGKGQWVHTSLLEAQIFMLDFQASRWLIAHEVPGQAGNDHPTGIPTGVFPTSDGHINIAASGQGLWERFCKAIGWEAALSDPDYANGGLRSKNRRTLNERIGEITRTKPSAYWLETINAAGVPCGPINDIEAVFAEPQTQHLGIARPVHHPKLGDIRVVGQPINLTDAPQPEALRPTPELGEHTDSILAGLGYGNDAVADLRRRGII
;
A
#
# COMPACT_ATOMS: atom_id res chain seq x y z
N LEU A 1 -4.75 32.83 32.97
CA LEU A 1 -4.99 31.76 31.98
C LEU A 1 -6.45 31.73 31.49
N GLU A 2 -7.43 31.99 32.37
CA GLU A 2 -8.85 32.05 31.95
C GLU A 2 -9.19 33.25 31.04
N VAL A 3 -8.56 34.39 31.21
CA VAL A 3 -8.76 35.58 30.36
C VAL A 3 -8.16 35.39 28.94
N LEU A 4 -7.12 34.55 28.79
CA LEU A 4 -6.55 34.21 27.47
C LEU A 4 -7.44 33.21 26.70
N ALA A 5 -8.08 32.27 27.39
CA ALA A 5 -8.99 31.29 26.79
C ALA A 5 -10.27 31.95 26.25
N GLN A 6 -10.80 32.96 26.93
CA GLN A 6 -11.97 33.71 26.46
C GLN A 6 -11.70 34.58 25.23
N ARG A 7 -10.51 35.15 25.07
CA ARG A 7 -10.11 35.90 23.86
C ARG A 7 -9.94 35.02 22.63
N VAL A 8 -9.38 33.83 22.77
CA VAL A 8 -9.21 32.87 21.67
C VAL A 8 -10.56 32.33 21.16
N HIS A 9 -11.54 32.13 22.05
CA HIS A 9 -12.88 31.71 21.65
C HIS A 9 -13.66 32.78 20.90
N GLN A 10 -13.43 34.05 21.22
CA GLN A 10 -14.10 35.19 20.58
C GLN A 10 -13.53 35.49 19.19
N GLU A 11 -12.21 35.29 18.95
CA GLU A 11 -11.59 35.50 17.65
C GLU A 11 -11.91 34.36 16.64
N ILE A 12 -12.09 33.12 17.11
CA ILE A 12 -12.50 32.00 16.28
C ILE A 12 -13.96 32.14 15.81
N SER A 13 -14.84 32.70 16.65
CA SER A 13 -16.26 32.93 16.28
C SER A 13 -16.43 34.03 15.23
N ILE A 14 -15.60 35.06 15.26
CA ILE A 14 -15.68 36.21 14.32
C ILE A 14 -15.06 35.87 12.96
N SER A 15 -14.09 34.89 12.89
CA SER A 15 -13.50 34.41 11.64
C SER A 15 -14.43 33.47 10.86
N ALA A 16 -15.30 32.75 11.54
CA ALA A 16 -16.24 31.82 10.89
C ALA A 16 -17.42 32.54 10.19
N GLU A 17 -17.83 33.73 10.68
CA GLU A 17 -18.93 34.48 10.06
C GLU A 17 -18.53 35.31 8.82
N ARG A 18 -17.26 35.57 8.58
CA ARG A 18 -16.80 36.34 7.41
C ARG A 18 -16.52 35.54 6.13
N HIS A 19 -16.57 34.23 6.16
CA HIS A 19 -16.29 33.36 4.98
C HIS A 19 -17.55 32.74 4.34
N PHE A 20 -18.77 33.07 4.78
CA PHE A 20 -20.01 32.52 4.25
C PHE A 20 -20.86 33.46 3.39
N LEU A 21 -20.37 34.63 2.98
CA LEU A 21 -21.07 35.53 2.07
C LEU A 21 -20.29 35.74 0.76
N GLY A 22 -20.55 34.89 -0.22
CA GLY A 22 -20.11 35.17 -1.58
C GLY A 22 -19.99 33.94 -2.48
N ARG A 23 -21.09 33.39 -2.94
CA ARG A 23 -21.42 32.93 -4.30
C ARG A 23 -22.63 32.01 -4.32
N ALA A 24 -23.80 32.60 -4.55
CA ALA A 24 -24.97 31.87 -4.96
C ALA A 24 -24.78 31.42 -6.43
N LEU A 25 -24.84 30.11 -6.69
CA LEU A 25 -25.13 29.55 -8.00
C LEU A 25 -26.46 28.77 -7.89
N ILE A 26 -27.35 29.17 -8.75
CA ILE A 26 -28.75 28.73 -8.89
C ILE A 26 -28.78 27.28 -9.40
N PHE A 27 -29.47 26.39 -8.69
CA PHE A 27 -30.02 25.15 -9.21
C PHE A 27 -31.49 25.02 -8.92
N PRO A 28 -32.33 24.56 -9.86
CA PRO A 28 -33.76 24.49 -9.67
C PRO A 28 -34.18 23.26 -8.85
N SER A 29 -35.24 23.55 -8.10
CA SER A 29 -36.10 22.75 -7.21
C SER A 29 -36.36 21.28 -7.63
N THR A 30 -36.38 20.41 -6.69
CA THR A 30 -37.43 19.68 -5.95
C THR A 30 -36.91 18.31 -5.52
N THR A 31 -36.88 18.00 -4.28
CA THR A 31 -37.81 17.20 -3.50
C THR A 31 -37.29 17.04 -2.07
N THR A 32 -38.04 17.60 -1.13
CA THR A 32 -37.84 17.47 0.33
C THR A 32 -38.24 16.07 0.77
N LEU A 33 -37.34 15.30 1.38
CA LEU A 33 -37.68 14.08 2.13
C LEU A 33 -37.32 14.30 3.61
N ALA A 34 -38.36 14.52 4.42
CA ALA A 34 -38.25 14.67 5.86
C ALA A 34 -38.01 13.30 6.53
N TYR A 35 -36.92 13.16 7.26
CA TYR A 35 -36.67 12.02 8.14
C TYR A 35 -37.22 12.32 9.53
N ARG A 36 -38.33 11.66 9.90
CA ARG A 36 -38.86 11.66 11.27
C ARG A 36 -38.52 10.35 11.95
N LEU A 37 -37.70 10.41 12.99
CA LEU A 37 -37.48 9.31 13.93
C LEU A 37 -38.74 9.09 14.76
N ALA A 38 -39.32 7.88 14.74
CA ALA A 38 -40.24 7.42 15.74
C ALA A 38 -39.83 6.02 16.24
N LYS A 39 -39.56 5.91 17.51
CA LYS A 39 -39.44 4.67 18.27
C LYS A 39 -40.83 4.05 18.47
N GLY A 40 -40.94 2.72 18.35
CA GLY A 40 -41.87 1.96 19.13
C GLY A 40 -42.77 0.96 18.41
N LYS A 41 -42.49 -0.32 18.71
CA LYS A 41 -43.46 -1.45 18.85
C LYS A 41 -44.02 -2.17 17.60
N ARG A 42 -43.83 -3.47 17.67
CA ARG A 42 -44.27 -4.60 16.84
C ARG A 42 -45.76 -4.54 16.37
N GLY A 43 -46.00 -4.97 15.12
CA GLY A 43 -47.31 -5.35 14.64
C GLY A 43 -47.20 -5.75 13.14
N ARG A 44 -47.45 -7.04 12.83
CA ARG A 44 -47.65 -7.54 11.47
C ARG A 44 -48.96 -6.97 10.92
N ALA A 45 -48.94 -6.41 9.71
CA ALA A 45 -50.15 -6.25 8.90
C ALA A 45 -49.78 -6.45 7.41
N ALA A 46 -50.65 -7.18 6.74
CA ALA A 46 -50.57 -7.52 5.32
C ALA A 46 -50.76 -6.30 4.43
N ILE A 47 -50.02 -6.24 3.32
CA ILE A 47 -50.20 -5.23 2.28
C ILE A 47 -51.05 -5.88 1.18
N GLN A 48 -52.25 -5.34 0.97
CA GLN A 48 -53.14 -5.60 -0.16
C GLN A 48 -52.77 -4.68 -1.34
N ASP A 49 -53.01 -5.20 -2.53
CA ASP A 49 -52.67 -4.69 -3.85
C ASP A 49 -53.16 -3.27 -4.15
N ALA A 50 -52.32 -2.47 -4.80
CA ALA A 50 -52.70 -1.25 -5.51
C ALA A 50 -52.35 -1.38 -7.01
N PRO A 51 -53.17 -0.83 -7.93
CA PRO A 51 -53.13 -1.18 -9.36
C PRO A 51 -51.96 -0.54 -10.10
N VAL A 52 -51.34 -1.35 -10.98
CA VAL A 52 -50.28 -0.97 -11.92
C VAL A 52 -50.86 -0.15 -13.06
N VAL A 53 -50.42 1.10 -13.18
CA VAL A 53 -50.63 1.92 -14.39
C VAL A 53 -49.48 1.63 -15.34
N GLY A 54 -49.80 1.02 -16.51
CA GLY A 54 -48.85 0.68 -17.54
C GLY A 54 -48.33 1.92 -18.26
N GLY A 55 -47.02 2.11 -18.18
CA GLY A 55 -46.24 2.96 -19.08
C GLY A 55 -45.06 2.16 -19.60
N SER A 56 -45.05 1.84 -20.90
CA SER A 56 -43.98 1.12 -21.58
C SER A 56 -42.75 2.04 -21.68
N ALA A 57 -41.83 1.92 -20.72
CA ALA A 57 -40.47 2.39 -20.86
C ALA A 57 -39.60 1.17 -21.16
N ALA A 58 -38.86 1.21 -22.25
CA ALA A 58 -37.94 0.17 -22.67
C ALA A 58 -36.97 -0.14 -21.52
N HIS A 59 -37.16 -1.29 -20.90
CA HIS A 59 -36.19 -1.86 -19.98
C HIS A 59 -34.99 -2.35 -20.79
N GLY A 60 -33.98 -1.50 -20.97
CA GLY A 60 -32.64 -1.97 -21.23
C GLY A 60 -32.21 -2.84 -20.03
N SER A 61 -31.94 -4.10 -20.28
CA SER A 61 -31.52 -5.05 -19.25
C SER A 61 -30.19 -4.58 -18.64
N TRP A 62 -30.19 -4.33 -17.36
CA TRP A 62 -28.98 -3.99 -16.56
C TRP A 62 -28.06 -5.20 -16.33
N SER A 63 -28.26 -6.29 -17.07
CA SER A 63 -27.63 -7.58 -16.79
C SER A 63 -26.27 -7.84 -17.46
N ASP A 64 -25.70 -6.89 -18.24
CA ASP A 64 -24.47 -7.14 -18.99
C ASP A 64 -23.43 -6.00 -18.92
N VAL A 65 -23.42 -5.18 -17.86
CA VAL A 65 -22.23 -4.40 -17.55
C VAL A 65 -21.26 -5.33 -16.85
N MET A 66 -20.39 -6.00 -17.61
CA MET A 66 -19.21 -6.65 -17.04
C MET A 66 -18.53 -5.60 -16.16
N ALA A 67 -18.34 -5.94 -14.87
CA ALA A 67 -17.68 -5.03 -13.94
C ALA A 67 -16.27 -4.75 -14.47
N THR A 68 -16.05 -3.55 -15.02
CA THR A 68 -14.75 -3.12 -15.51
C THR A 68 -13.86 -2.80 -14.31
N LEU A 69 -12.57 -3.15 -14.40
CA LEU A 69 -11.64 -2.79 -13.34
C LEU A 69 -11.44 -1.26 -13.32
N PRO A 70 -11.24 -0.65 -12.14
CA PRO A 70 -11.25 0.81 -11.96
C PRO A 70 -10.28 1.61 -12.84
N LEU A 71 -9.17 0.99 -13.27
CA LEU A 71 -8.13 1.64 -14.08
C LEU A 71 -8.11 1.13 -15.52
N GLU A 72 -9.14 0.41 -15.95
CA GLU A 72 -9.26 -0.05 -17.33
C GLU A 72 -9.32 1.14 -18.29
N GLY A 73 -8.62 1.02 -19.41
CA GLY A 73 -8.47 2.10 -20.40
C GLY A 73 -7.32 3.08 -20.12
N LEU A 74 -6.64 3.00 -18.97
CA LEU A 74 -5.44 3.79 -18.74
C LEU A 74 -4.19 3.08 -19.26
N LEU A 75 -3.38 3.79 -20.05
CA LEU A 75 -2.08 3.33 -20.54
C LEU A 75 -0.95 3.81 -19.62
N VAL A 76 -0.17 2.88 -19.11
CA VAL A 76 0.96 3.13 -18.21
C VAL A 76 2.27 2.67 -18.84
N LEU A 77 3.27 3.55 -18.93
CA LEU A 77 4.62 3.18 -19.33
C LEU A 77 5.49 2.96 -18.07
N ASP A 78 5.97 1.75 -17.94
CA ASP A 78 6.78 1.29 -16.79
C ASP A 78 8.26 1.27 -17.17
N LEU A 79 9.02 2.30 -16.75
CA LEU A 79 10.46 2.41 -16.90
C LEU A 79 11.20 1.92 -15.65
N THR A 80 10.50 1.27 -14.72
CA THR A 80 11.03 0.96 -13.40
C THR A 80 11.82 -0.35 -13.37
N ALA A 81 12.76 -0.42 -12.43
CA ALA A 81 13.53 -1.62 -12.14
C ALA A 81 13.56 -1.90 -10.63
N HIS A 82 14.11 -3.02 -10.23
CA HIS A 82 14.25 -3.47 -8.86
C HIS A 82 12.91 -3.70 -8.17
N ARG A 83 12.54 -2.87 -7.15
CA ARG A 83 11.39 -3.16 -6.32
C ARG A 83 10.42 -1.99 -6.13
N ALA A 84 10.89 -0.82 -5.70
CA ALA A 84 10.03 0.30 -5.33
C ALA A 84 9.09 0.75 -6.46
N GLY A 85 9.65 1.03 -7.63
CA GLY A 85 8.89 1.39 -8.82
C GLY A 85 7.97 0.27 -9.31
N PRO A 86 8.46 -0.98 -9.52
CA PRO A 86 7.61 -2.11 -9.85
C PRO A 86 6.47 -2.35 -8.87
N THR A 87 6.66 -2.10 -7.57
CA THR A 87 5.58 -2.17 -6.56
C THR A 87 4.48 -1.15 -6.85
N ALA A 88 4.85 0.11 -7.19
CA ALA A 88 3.85 1.13 -7.56
C ALA A 88 3.08 0.74 -8.82
N VAL A 89 3.79 0.34 -9.86
CA VAL A 89 3.16 0.02 -11.16
C VAL A 89 2.30 -1.25 -11.07
N ARG A 90 2.70 -2.24 -10.25
CA ARG A 90 1.90 -3.44 -9.98
C ARG A 90 0.52 -3.07 -9.41
N GLN A 91 0.43 -2.06 -8.52
CA GLN A 91 -0.88 -1.61 -8.03
C GLN A 91 -1.79 -1.18 -9.17
N LEU A 92 -1.26 -0.44 -10.14
CA LEU A 92 -2.05 0.01 -11.29
C LEU A 92 -2.43 -1.15 -12.23
N ALA A 93 -1.49 -2.06 -12.49
CA ALA A 93 -1.71 -3.23 -13.35
C ALA A 93 -2.77 -4.19 -12.77
N ASP A 94 -2.76 -4.44 -11.46
CA ASP A 94 -3.71 -5.33 -10.81
C ASP A 94 -5.14 -4.77 -10.81
N TRP A 95 -5.29 -3.45 -10.95
CA TRP A 95 -6.57 -2.76 -11.07
C TRP A 95 -6.97 -2.39 -12.50
N GLY A 96 -6.35 -3.05 -13.51
CA GLY A 96 -6.81 -3.04 -14.89
C GLY A 96 -6.09 -2.09 -15.83
N ALA A 97 -5.13 -1.29 -15.37
CA ALA A 97 -4.35 -0.45 -16.28
C ALA A 97 -3.57 -1.31 -17.29
N ASP A 98 -3.52 -0.87 -18.55
CA ASP A 98 -2.68 -1.45 -19.58
C ASP A 98 -1.22 -1.00 -19.37
N VAL A 99 -0.41 -1.84 -18.79
CA VAL A 99 0.97 -1.52 -18.44
C VAL A 99 1.95 -2.08 -19.46
N ILE A 100 2.75 -1.21 -20.07
CA ILE A 100 3.88 -1.58 -20.93
C ILE A 100 5.17 -1.42 -20.13
N LYS A 101 5.76 -2.54 -19.72
CA LYS A 101 7.10 -2.56 -19.11
C LYS A 101 8.14 -2.44 -20.21
N ILE A 102 8.94 -1.37 -20.17
CA ILE A 102 9.99 -1.08 -21.13
C ILE A 102 11.34 -1.47 -20.53
N GLU A 103 12.04 -2.38 -21.20
CA GLU A 103 13.34 -2.92 -20.80
C GLU A 103 14.37 -2.75 -21.93
N PRO A 104 15.66 -2.64 -21.65
CA PRO A 104 16.68 -2.67 -22.70
C PRO A 104 16.67 -4.03 -23.42
N PRO A 105 16.97 -4.08 -24.74
CA PRO A 105 17.08 -5.33 -25.47
C PRO A 105 18.31 -6.14 -25.03
N GLY A 106 18.24 -7.46 -25.24
CA GLY A 106 19.30 -8.42 -24.89
C GLY A 106 19.19 -8.88 -23.43
N GLU A 107 19.77 -10.05 -23.16
CA GLU A 107 19.88 -10.57 -21.81
C GLU A 107 20.77 -9.64 -20.97
N ALA A 108 20.34 -9.33 -19.76
CA ALA A 108 21.17 -8.59 -18.81
C ALA A 108 22.45 -9.40 -18.55
N LYS A 109 23.60 -8.90 -19.02
CA LYS A 109 24.90 -9.49 -18.70
C LYS A 109 25.27 -9.14 -17.26
N GLY A 110 25.28 -10.13 -16.38
CA GLY A 110 25.64 -10.00 -14.98
C GLY A 110 24.49 -10.32 -14.01
N ASP A 111 24.72 -10.10 -12.73
CA ASP A 111 23.71 -10.25 -11.69
C ASP A 111 22.53 -9.34 -12.02
N VAL A 112 21.40 -9.94 -12.35
CA VAL A 112 20.16 -9.22 -12.65
C VAL A 112 19.68 -8.62 -11.34
N VAL A 113 19.96 -7.36 -11.16
CA VAL A 113 19.40 -6.61 -10.02
C VAL A 113 17.89 -6.54 -10.19
N GLY A 114 17.17 -7.30 -9.38
CA GLY A 114 15.72 -7.55 -9.53
C GLY A 114 15.40 -9.04 -9.67
N GLY A 115 16.43 -9.90 -9.70
CA GLY A 115 16.31 -11.35 -9.70
C GLY A 115 16.11 -11.97 -11.09
N ASN A 116 16.18 -13.30 -11.13
CA ASN A 116 15.87 -14.08 -12.32
C ASN A 116 14.40 -13.84 -12.74
N ARG A 117 14.14 -13.65 -14.03
CA ARG A 117 12.78 -13.46 -14.60
C ARG A 117 11.81 -14.56 -14.13
N PHE A 118 12.26 -15.79 -13.99
CA PHE A 118 11.47 -16.92 -13.49
C PHE A 118 11.53 -17.09 -11.95
N GLY A 119 12.23 -16.21 -11.25
CA GLY A 119 12.32 -16.22 -9.79
C GLY A 119 11.09 -15.62 -9.12
N PHE A 120 10.86 -16.01 -7.87
CA PHE A 120 9.72 -15.59 -7.07
C PHE A 120 9.54 -14.07 -6.99
N ASP A 121 10.62 -13.31 -6.99
CA ASP A 121 10.59 -11.86 -6.85
C ASP A 121 10.05 -11.18 -8.11
N PHE A 122 10.57 -11.55 -9.27
CA PHE A 122 10.12 -11.03 -10.56
C PHE A 122 8.65 -11.39 -10.81
N GLN A 123 8.25 -12.64 -10.54
CA GLN A 123 6.87 -13.11 -10.70
C GLN A 123 5.90 -12.32 -9.82
N ASN A 124 6.30 -11.98 -8.60
CA ASN A 124 5.46 -11.18 -7.71
C ASN A 124 5.29 -9.72 -8.19
N LEU A 125 6.32 -9.12 -8.83
CA LEU A 125 6.35 -7.69 -9.13
C LEU A 125 5.83 -7.32 -10.53
N HIS A 126 5.87 -8.24 -11.50
CA HIS A 126 5.65 -7.88 -12.90
C HIS A 126 4.46 -8.55 -13.57
N ARG A 127 3.62 -9.24 -12.80
CA ARG A 127 2.34 -9.79 -13.29
C ARG A 127 1.43 -8.71 -13.89
N ASN A 128 0.50 -9.12 -14.74
CA ASN A 128 -0.50 -8.26 -15.39
C ASN A 128 0.07 -7.19 -16.34
N LYS A 129 1.37 -7.26 -16.71
CA LYS A 129 2.02 -6.31 -17.58
C LYS A 129 2.26 -6.89 -18.98
N ARG A 130 2.43 -6.03 -19.97
CA ARG A 130 3.00 -6.35 -21.28
C ARG A 130 4.48 -5.98 -21.26
N GLY A 131 5.34 -6.76 -21.91
CA GLY A 131 6.78 -6.52 -22.01
C GLY A 131 7.19 -5.98 -23.38
N MET A 132 7.96 -4.91 -23.40
CA MET A 132 8.56 -4.33 -24.61
C MET A 132 10.06 -4.11 -24.38
N THR A 133 10.89 -4.47 -25.36
CA THR A 133 12.30 -4.07 -25.38
C THR A 133 12.47 -2.77 -26.16
N LEU A 134 13.27 -1.84 -25.58
CA LEU A 134 13.59 -0.57 -26.22
C LEU A 134 14.90 0.01 -25.64
N ASN A 135 15.90 0.24 -26.49
CA ASN A 135 17.16 0.85 -26.09
C ASN A 135 17.04 2.38 -26.06
N LEU A 136 16.57 2.93 -24.97
CA LEU A 136 16.34 4.38 -24.79
C LEU A 136 17.58 5.27 -24.99
N LYS A 137 18.79 4.68 -25.14
CA LYS A 137 20.01 5.41 -25.50
C LYS A 137 20.11 5.69 -27.00
N ALA A 138 19.36 4.97 -27.83
CA ALA A 138 19.35 5.16 -29.27
C ALA A 138 18.31 6.23 -29.68
N PRO A 139 18.63 7.12 -30.63
CA PRO A 139 17.69 8.18 -31.06
C PRO A 139 16.35 7.65 -31.59
N GLU A 140 16.37 6.56 -32.34
CA GLU A 140 15.16 5.92 -32.87
C GLU A 140 14.27 5.35 -31.75
N ALA A 141 14.88 4.72 -30.74
CA ALA A 141 14.17 4.24 -29.57
C ALA A 141 13.51 5.39 -28.79
N HIS A 142 14.20 6.52 -28.65
CA HIS A 142 13.64 7.72 -28.06
C HIS A 142 12.42 8.20 -28.86
N SER A 143 12.50 8.23 -30.20
CA SER A 143 11.35 8.59 -31.04
C SER A 143 10.15 7.65 -30.84
N ILE A 144 10.37 6.35 -30.73
CA ILE A 144 9.32 5.36 -30.42
C ILE A 144 8.75 5.61 -29.02
N PHE A 145 9.59 5.85 -28.04
CA PHE A 145 9.16 6.18 -26.67
C PHE A 145 8.27 7.43 -26.65
N MET A 146 8.63 8.49 -27.35
CA MET A 146 7.82 9.72 -27.42
C MET A 146 6.46 9.50 -28.10
N GLN A 147 6.37 8.61 -29.08
CA GLN A 147 5.07 8.23 -29.66
C GLN A 147 4.17 7.49 -28.67
N LEU A 148 4.75 6.63 -27.81
CA LEU A 148 4.03 5.98 -26.73
C LEU A 148 3.63 6.99 -25.64
N ALA A 149 4.55 7.86 -25.23
CA ALA A 149 4.33 8.89 -24.21
C ALA A 149 3.23 9.89 -24.61
N ALA A 150 3.09 10.20 -25.90
CA ALA A 150 2.00 11.05 -26.42
C ALA A 150 0.60 10.43 -26.18
N LYS A 151 0.51 9.10 -26.07
CA LYS A 151 -0.74 8.35 -25.85
C LYS A 151 -0.93 7.90 -24.40
N ALA A 152 0.14 7.93 -23.59
CA ALA A 152 0.13 7.42 -22.24
C ALA A 152 -0.63 8.32 -21.26
N ASP A 153 -1.25 7.71 -20.28
CA ASP A 153 -1.87 8.38 -19.13
C ASP A 153 -0.89 8.58 -17.99
N VAL A 154 0.01 7.60 -17.79
CA VAL A 154 0.96 7.56 -16.69
C VAL A 154 2.31 7.08 -17.20
N ILE A 155 3.39 7.70 -16.73
CA ILE A 155 4.77 7.20 -16.85
C ILE A 155 5.32 7.04 -15.44
N VAL A 156 5.99 5.93 -15.17
CA VAL A 156 6.64 5.69 -13.87
C VAL A 156 8.10 5.32 -14.08
N GLU A 157 8.99 6.00 -13.34
CA GLU A 157 10.41 5.69 -13.33
C GLU A 157 10.98 5.67 -11.89
N ASN A 158 12.06 4.95 -11.69
CA ASN A 158 12.82 4.97 -10.44
C ASN A 158 14.33 5.05 -10.68
N TYR A 159 14.70 5.84 -11.67
CA TYR A 159 16.09 6.17 -11.98
C TYR A 159 16.71 7.04 -10.89
N ARG A 160 18.04 7.11 -10.85
CA ARG A 160 18.71 8.21 -10.18
C ARG A 160 18.31 9.51 -10.88
N SER A 161 18.20 10.59 -10.12
CA SER A 161 17.59 11.85 -10.58
C SER A 161 18.18 12.41 -11.88
N ASP A 162 19.47 12.16 -12.20
CA ASP A 162 20.16 12.61 -13.41
C ASP A 162 19.83 11.79 -14.67
N VAL A 163 19.47 10.50 -14.50
CA VAL A 163 19.36 9.57 -15.62
C VAL A 163 18.22 9.89 -16.57
N LYS A 164 17.05 10.28 -16.05
CA LYS A 164 15.88 10.60 -16.87
C LYS A 164 16.14 11.81 -17.79
N TYR A 165 16.86 12.81 -17.30
CA TYR A 165 17.24 13.99 -18.10
C TYR A 165 18.23 13.62 -19.21
N ARG A 166 19.22 12.77 -18.91
CA ARG A 166 20.17 12.27 -19.91
C ARG A 166 19.50 11.45 -21.00
N LEU A 167 18.46 10.67 -20.63
CA LEU A 167 17.66 9.87 -21.57
C LEU A 167 16.58 10.72 -22.26
N LYS A 168 16.34 11.95 -21.84
CA LYS A 168 15.26 12.86 -22.31
C LYS A 168 13.88 12.23 -22.17
N VAL A 169 13.66 11.51 -21.09
CA VAL A 169 12.36 10.89 -20.74
C VAL A 169 11.77 11.53 -19.48
N ASP A 170 12.31 12.66 -19.04
CA ASP A 170 11.87 13.44 -17.89
C ASP A 170 10.49 14.08 -18.10
N TYR A 171 9.90 14.57 -17.00
CA TYR A 171 8.56 15.14 -17.00
C TYR A 171 8.41 16.30 -17.97
N ASP A 172 9.35 17.29 -17.98
CA ASP A 172 9.23 18.48 -18.79
C ASP A 172 9.25 18.13 -20.29
N THR A 173 10.14 17.21 -20.67
CA THR A 173 10.24 16.69 -22.04
C THR A 173 8.93 16.02 -22.48
N VAL A 174 8.34 15.19 -21.63
CA VAL A 174 7.10 14.47 -21.95
C VAL A 174 5.87 15.38 -21.88
N ALA A 175 5.79 16.27 -20.89
CA ALA A 175 4.67 17.18 -20.71
C ALA A 175 4.53 18.18 -21.88
N ALA A 176 5.63 18.50 -22.55
CA ALA A 176 5.62 19.36 -23.75
C ALA A 176 4.80 18.76 -24.91
N ILE A 177 4.70 17.43 -25.02
CA ILE A 177 3.92 16.73 -26.04
C ILE A 177 2.61 16.16 -25.51
N ASN A 178 2.53 15.88 -24.19
CA ASN A 178 1.35 15.36 -23.53
C ASN A 178 1.11 16.08 -22.20
N PRO A 179 0.44 17.24 -22.21
CA PRO A 179 0.20 18.02 -20.98
C PRO A 179 -0.79 17.35 -19.99
N ARG A 180 -1.35 16.21 -20.38
CA ARG A 180 -2.22 15.40 -19.52
C ARG A 180 -1.48 14.29 -18.78
N ILE A 181 -0.18 14.10 -19.04
CA ILE A 181 0.60 13.01 -18.46
C ILE A 181 0.70 13.14 -16.93
N VAL A 182 0.46 12.06 -16.21
CA VAL A 182 0.85 11.90 -14.82
C VAL A 182 2.20 11.21 -14.79
N TYR A 183 3.21 11.88 -14.27
CA TYR A 183 4.58 11.38 -14.27
C TYR A 183 5.01 11.04 -12.84
N GLY A 184 5.27 9.76 -12.56
CA GLY A 184 5.62 9.25 -11.24
C GLY A 184 7.10 8.94 -11.09
N SER A 185 7.76 9.48 -10.05
CA SER A 185 9.17 9.22 -9.76
C SER A 185 9.39 8.69 -8.36
N ILE A 186 10.25 7.65 -8.22
CA ILE A 186 10.82 7.24 -6.93
C ILE A 186 12.34 7.39 -6.98
N SER A 187 12.93 7.98 -5.96
CA SER A 187 14.38 8.05 -5.78
C SER A 187 14.78 7.62 -4.37
N GLY A 188 16.07 7.47 -4.11
CA GLY A 188 16.55 7.11 -2.78
C GLY A 188 16.25 8.18 -1.72
N PHE A 189 16.50 9.46 -2.08
CA PHE A 189 16.54 10.56 -1.10
C PHE A 189 15.78 11.81 -1.55
N GLY A 190 14.97 11.74 -2.59
CA GLY A 190 14.25 12.88 -3.16
C GLY A 190 14.80 13.31 -4.50
N GLN A 191 14.06 14.22 -5.18
CA GLN A 191 14.43 14.74 -6.49
C GLN A 191 15.33 15.98 -6.40
N THR A 192 15.41 16.58 -5.23
CA THR A 192 16.19 17.79 -4.91
C THR A 192 16.91 17.62 -3.57
N GLY A 193 17.76 18.58 -3.22
CA GLY A 193 18.49 18.57 -1.94
C GLY A 193 19.88 17.93 -2.04
N PRO A 194 20.61 17.87 -0.91
CA PRO A 194 22.04 17.50 -0.89
C PRO A 194 22.30 16.05 -1.35
N ASP A 195 21.36 15.14 -1.12
CA ASP A 195 21.51 13.72 -1.46
C ASP A 195 20.73 13.30 -2.73
N ALA A 196 20.20 14.24 -3.53
CA ALA A 196 19.35 13.93 -4.69
C ALA A 196 20.02 13.01 -5.73
N THR A 197 21.33 13.11 -5.91
CA THR A 197 22.11 12.28 -6.85
C THR A 197 22.74 11.05 -6.20
N ARG A 198 22.62 10.91 -4.88
CA ARG A 198 23.22 9.81 -4.12
C ARG A 198 22.50 8.50 -4.43
N PRO A 199 23.23 7.38 -4.63
CA PRO A 199 22.61 6.07 -4.75
C PRO A 199 21.89 5.66 -3.45
N GLY A 200 20.61 5.28 -3.55
CA GLY A 200 19.80 4.83 -2.43
C GLY A 200 19.14 3.49 -2.74
N VAL A 201 19.14 2.60 -1.74
CA VAL A 201 18.42 1.33 -1.74
C VAL A 201 17.75 1.13 -0.38
N ASP A 202 16.79 0.21 -0.28
CA ASP A 202 16.03 -0.09 0.92
C ASP A 202 16.88 -0.17 2.20
N GLN A 203 17.96 -0.95 2.18
CA GLN A 203 18.85 -1.14 3.32
C GLN A 203 19.42 0.19 3.86
N ILE A 204 19.79 1.09 2.96
CA ILE A 204 20.32 2.41 3.33
C ILE A 204 19.22 3.31 3.88
N ALA A 205 18.04 3.28 3.26
CA ALA A 205 16.88 4.06 3.71
C ALA A 205 16.39 3.59 5.09
N GLN A 206 16.37 2.29 5.39
CA GLN A 206 16.04 1.78 6.71
C GLN A 206 16.98 2.30 7.80
N GLY A 207 18.29 2.39 7.50
CA GLY A 207 19.28 2.94 8.43
C GLY A 207 19.14 4.44 8.61
N MET A 208 19.18 5.20 7.51
CA MET A 208 19.10 6.67 7.55
C MET A 208 17.73 7.18 8.02
N GLY A 209 16.67 6.47 7.69
CA GLY A 209 15.30 6.81 8.09
C GLY A 209 14.95 6.37 9.52
N GLY A 210 15.89 5.89 10.32
CA GLY A 210 15.73 5.67 11.76
C GLY A 210 15.08 4.33 12.16
N LEU A 211 14.54 3.53 11.21
CA LEU A 211 13.83 2.29 11.55
C LEU A 211 14.73 1.27 12.25
N MET A 212 15.98 1.14 11.81
CA MET A 212 16.92 0.18 12.39
C MET A 212 17.30 0.51 13.85
N SER A 213 17.18 1.77 14.27
CA SER A 213 17.48 2.20 15.64
C SER A 213 16.43 1.76 16.66
N ILE A 214 15.20 1.51 16.22
CA ILE A 214 14.06 1.12 17.06
C ILE A 214 13.66 -0.36 16.89
N THR A 215 14.26 -1.05 15.91
CA THR A 215 13.97 -2.46 15.59
C THR A 215 15.01 -3.38 16.25
N GLY A 216 14.55 -4.47 16.85
CA GLY A 216 15.40 -5.48 17.47
C GLY A 216 15.36 -5.50 18.99
N LEU A 217 16.08 -6.43 19.59
CA LEU A 217 16.15 -6.60 21.03
C LEU A 217 17.08 -5.54 21.66
N PRO A 218 16.74 -4.99 22.82
CA PRO A 218 17.58 -4.01 23.51
C PRO A 218 19.01 -4.51 23.72
N GLY A 219 20.00 -3.70 23.33
CA GLY A 219 21.41 -4.03 23.50
C GLY A 219 22.06 -4.86 22.40
N GLN A 220 21.30 -5.32 21.39
CA GLN A 220 21.85 -6.07 20.24
C GLN A 220 22.34 -5.20 19.08
N GLY A 221 22.18 -3.88 19.18
CA GLY A 221 22.50 -2.96 18.10
C GLY A 221 21.39 -2.86 17.04
N PRO A 222 21.59 -2.09 15.96
CA PRO A 222 20.59 -1.85 14.92
C PRO A 222 20.21 -3.14 14.19
N VAL A 223 18.91 -3.36 13.95
CA VAL A 223 18.39 -4.53 13.24
C VAL A 223 17.54 -4.07 12.06
N ARG A 224 17.78 -4.68 10.88
CA ARG A 224 16.97 -4.49 9.67
C ARG A 224 15.63 -5.22 9.80
N VAL A 225 14.54 -4.61 9.33
CA VAL A 225 13.26 -5.32 9.14
C VAL A 225 13.39 -6.39 8.05
N GLY A 226 12.76 -7.54 8.23
CA GLY A 226 12.90 -8.73 7.37
C GLY A 226 12.42 -8.56 5.92
N ILE A 227 11.68 -7.48 5.61
CA ILE A 227 11.20 -7.13 4.27
C ILE A 227 11.80 -5.80 3.79
N PRO A 228 11.81 -5.51 2.49
CA PRO A 228 12.29 -4.23 1.95
C PRO A 228 11.24 -3.13 2.15
N ILE A 229 11.03 -2.72 3.40
CA ILE A 229 9.90 -1.88 3.83
C ILE A 229 9.93 -0.48 3.20
N ALA A 230 11.11 0.12 3.01
CA ALA A 230 11.24 1.43 2.38
C ALA A 230 10.86 1.38 0.89
N ASP A 231 11.27 0.32 0.17
CA ASP A 231 10.85 0.08 -1.21
C ASP A 231 9.34 -0.13 -1.32
N LEU A 232 8.78 -0.99 -0.47
CA LEU A 232 7.36 -1.32 -0.52
C LEU A 232 6.50 -0.10 -0.22
N THR A 233 6.82 0.66 0.81
CA THR A 233 6.04 1.82 1.23
C THR A 233 6.15 2.98 0.25
N SER A 234 7.35 3.26 -0.29
CA SER A 234 7.50 4.28 -1.34
C SER A 234 6.73 3.91 -2.61
N GLY A 235 6.70 2.62 -2.97
CA GLY A 235 5.87 2.12 -4.08
C GLY A 235 4.37 2.34 -3.83
N LEU A 236 3.88 2.04 -2.63
CA LEU A 236 2.48 2.28 -2.25
C LEU A 236 2.15 3.78 -2.23
N PHE A 237 3.01 4.63 -1.68
CA PHE A 237 2.79 6.07 -1.69
C PHE A 237 2.83 6.66 -3.10
N LEU A 238 3.73 6.18 -3.99
CA LEU A 238 3.72 6.64 -5.37
C LEU A 238 2.45 6.22 -6.10
N SER A 239 1.96 4.99 -5.93
CA SER A 239 0.68 4.56 -6.53
C SER A 239 -0.48 5.43 -6.04
N GLN A 240 -0.54 5.75 -4.75
CA GLN A 240 -1.52 6.67 -4.19
C GLN A 240 -1.39 8.08 -4.79
N ALA A 241 -0.17 8.62 -4.91
CA ALA A 241 0.07 9.93 -5.51
C ALA A 241 -0.36 9.98 -6.98
N ILE A 242 -0.12 8.90 -7.75
CA ILE A 242 -0.60 8.76 -9.14
C ILE A 242 -2.12 8.80 -9.19
N LEU A 243 -2.82 8.05 -8.32
CA LEU A 243 -4.28 8.05 -8.26
C LEU A 243 -4.84 9.43 -7.91
N LEU A 244 -4.24 10.14 -6.94
CA LEU A 244 -4.62 11.52 -6.60
C LEU A 244 -4.41 12.47 -7.78
N ALA A 245 -3.31 12.34 -8.52
CA ALA A 245 -3.04 13.14 -9.72
C ALA A 245 -4.03 12.84 -10.86
N LEU A 246 -4.39 11.57 -11.05
CA LEU A 246 -5.42 11.17 -12.03
C LEU A 246 -6.80 11.75 -11.66
N MET A 247 -7.18 11.71 -10.38
CA MET A 247 -8.42 12.34 -9.90
C MET A 247 -8.41 13.87 -10.13
N GLN A 248 -7.30 14.54 -9.81
CA GLN A 248 -7.16 15.97 -10.07
C GLN A 248 -7.20 16.29 -11.57
N ARG A 249 -6.60 15.42 -12.42
CA ARG A 249 -6.66 15.55 -13.87
C ARG A 249 -8.08 15.48 -14.42
N MET A 250 -8.98 14.70 -13.80
CA MET A 250 -10.40 14.68 -14.22
C MET A 250 -11.07 16.04 -14.06
N GLN A 251 -10.65 16.84 -13.07
CA GLN A 251 -11.18 18.17 -12.82
C GLN A 251 -10.49 19.26 -13.65
N THR A 252 -9.18 19.16 -13.81
CA THR A 252 -8.34 20.23 -14.40
C THR A 252 -8.02 20.03 -15.88
N GLY A 253 -8.15 18.79 -16.37
CA GLY A 253 -7.69 18.39 -17.70
C GLY A 253 -6.15 18.26 -17.82
N LYS A 254 -5.38 18.57 -16.79
CA LYS A 254 -3.91 18.58 -16.79
C LYS A 254 -3.33 17.47 -15.92
N GLY A 255 -2.25 16.86 -16.41
CA GLY A 255 -1.40 15.98 -15.63
C GLY A 255 -0.41 16.75 -14.75
N GLN A 256 0.45 16.02 -14.04
CA GLN A 256 1.49 16.61 -13.19
C GLN A 256 2.60 15.61 -12.89
N TRP A 257 3.72 16.11 -12.42
CA TRP A 257 4.79 15.30 -11.85
C TRP A 257 4.50 15.02 -10.36
N VAL A 258 4.47 13.76 -9.99
CA VAL A 258 4.36 13.30 -8.60
C VAL A 258 5.59 12.47 -8.25
N HIS A 259 6.12 12.66 -7.05
CA HIS A 259 7.32 11.92 -6.65
C HIS A 259 7.34 11.67 -5.15
N THR A 260 8.10 10.67 -4.77
CA THR A 260 8.45 10.33 -3.39
C THR A 260 9.87 9.76 -3.35
N SER A 261 10.37 9.49 -2.16
CA SER A 261 11.66 8.82 -1.96
C SER A 261 11.56 7.69 -0.94
N LEU A 262 12.54 6.80 -0.98
CA LEU A 262 12.67 5.74 0.03
C LEU A 262 12.79 6.34 1.43
N LEU A 263 13.56 7.44 1.55
CA LEU A 263 13.79 8.10 2.83
C LEU A 263 12.50 8.74 3.39
N GLU A 264 11.75 9.49 2.56
CA GLU A 264 10.48 10.12 2.99
C GLU A 264 9.47 9.07 3.44
N ALA A 265 9.29 8.01 2.63
CA ALA A 265 8.40 6.91 2.94
C ALA A 265 8.82 6.19 4.24
N GLN A 266 10.12 5.97 4.43
CA GLN A 266 10.64 5.35 5.65
C GLN A 266 10.43 6.21 6.89
N ILE A 267 10.65 7.52 6.82
CA ILE A 267 10.41 8.44 7.94
C ILE A 267 8.92 8.49 8.28
N PHE A 268 8.03 8.51 7.29
CA PHE A 268 6.59 8.45 7.52
C PHE A 268 6.19 7.20 8.30
N MET A 269 6.80 6.04 8.00
CA MET A 269 6.53 4.78 8.69
C MET A 269 7.03 4.71 10.13
N LEU A 270 7.78 5.69 10.61
CA LEU A 270 8.12 5.76 12.04
C LEU A 270 6.93 6.14 12.92
N ASP A 271 5.90 6.77 12.35
CA ASP A 271 4.64 7.10 12.99
C ASP A 271 4.83 7.77 14.38
N PHE A 272 4.24 7.22 15.45
CA PHE A 272 4.34 7.78 16.80
C PHE A 272 5.76 7.82 17.35
N GLN A 273 6.68 6.98 16.88
CA GLN A 273 8.08 7.03 17.30
C GLN A 273 8.76 8.32 16.82
N ALA A 274 8.45 8.79 15.60
CA ALA A 274 8.89 10.11 15.14
C ALA A 274 8.24 11.22 15.98
N SER A 275 6.95 11.09 16.31
CA SER A 275 6.23 12.06 17.13
C SER A 275 6.78 12.17 18.55
N ARG A 276 7.30 11.09 19.14
CA ARG A 276 8.00 11.14 20.45
C ARG A 276 9.18 12.12 20.43
N TRP A 277 9.98 12.10 19.36
CA TRP A 277 11.07 13.06 19.20
C TRP A 277 10.56 14.46 18.86
N LEU A 278 9.69 14.58 17.86
CA LEU A 278 9.24 15.88 17.34
C LEU A 278 8.46 16.71 18.38
N ILE A 279 7.73 16.04 19.29
CA ILE A 279 6.86 16.69 20.28
C ILE A 279 7.51 16.69 21.67
N ALA A 280 8.03 15.55 22.11
CA ALA A 280 8.52 15.37 23.48
C ALA A 280 10.07 15.39 23.59
N HIS A 281 10.79 15.48 22.47
CA HIS A 281 12.26 15.37 22.41
C HIS A 281 12.81 14.09 23.05
N GLU A 282 11.99 13.03 23.03
CA GLU A 282 12.34 11.71 23.55
C GLU A 282 12.88 10.85 22.40
N VAL A 283 14.12 10.38 22.48
CA VAL A 283 14.72 9.46 21.52
C VAL A 283 14.25 8.04 21.80
N PRO A 284 13.44 7.42 20.93
CA PRO A 284 12.97 6.06 21.12
C PRO A 284 14.12 5.05 21.00
N GLY A 285 14.13 4.06 21.87
CA GLY A 285 15.03 2.91 21.79
C GLY A 285 14.32 1.66 21.29
N GLN A 286 15.09 0.57 21.19
CA GLN A 286 14.59 -0.76 20.87
C GLN A 286 13.73 -1.30 22.01
N ALA A 287 12.56 -1.83 21.70
CA ALA A 287 11.64 -2.45 22.67
C ALA A 287 11.55 -3.99 22.53
N GLY A 288 12.26 -4.56 21.57
CA GLY A 288 12.18 -5.99 21.26
C GLY A 288 10.79 -6.41 20.80
N ASN A 289 10.25 -7.42 21.45
CA ASN A 289 8.92 -7.94 21.15
C ASN A 289 7.80 -7.27 21.99
N ASP A 290 8.16 -6.30 22.81
CA ASP A 290 7.19 -5.56 23.62
C ASP A 290 6.72 -4.29 22.89
N HIS A 291 5.48 -3.90 23.12
CA HIS A 291 5.03 -2.58 22.69
C HIS A 291 5.79 -1.49 23.47
N PRO A 292 6.30 -0.43 22.82
CA PRO A 292 7.16 0.56 23.48
C PRO A 292 6.51 1.24 24.70
N THR A 293 5.18 1.46 24.66
CA THR A 293 4.45 2.23 25.66
C THR A 293 3.26 1.50 26.29
N GLY A 294 2.67 0.52 25.59
CA GLY A 294 1.44 -0.16 26.03
C GLY A 294 1.71 -1.56 26.60
N ILE A 295 1.79 -1.74 27.90
CA ILE A 295 2.13 -2.99 28.59
C ILE A 295 0.94 -3.52 29.40
N PRO A 296 0.70 -4.88 29.42
CA PRO A 296 1.36 -5.89 28.61
C PRO A 296 0.83 -5.95 27.17
N THR A 297 1.74 -5.83 26.24
CA THR A 297 1.54 -6.15 24.82
C THR A 297 2.89 -6.63 24.31
N GLY A 298 2.97 -7.88 23.89
CA GLY A 298 4.23 -8.49 23.49
C GLY A 298 4.14 -9.99 23.26
N VAL A 299 5.30 -10.62 23.13
CA VAL A 299 5.47 -12.06 22.91
C VAL A 299 5.75 -12.75 24.22
N PHE A 300 4.96 -13.79 24.54
CA PHE A 300 5.09 -14.56 25.76
C PHE A 300 5.36 -16.03 25.45
N PRO A 301 6.27 -16.69 26.20
CA PRO A 301 6.57 -18.09 26.02
C PRO A 301 5.41 -18.96 26.54
N THR A 302 5.22 -20.12 25.90
CA THR A 302 4.30 -21.19 26.34
C THR A 302 5.08 -22.47 26.58
N SER A 303 4.42 -23.57 26.92
CA SER A 303 5.12 -24.84 27.12
C SER A 303 5.68 -25.44 25.81
N ASP A 304 5.17 -25.01 24.65
CA ASP A 304 5.48 -25.56 23.32
C ASP A 304 5.92 -24.49 22.30
N GLY A 305 6.06 -23.22 22.69
CA GLY A 305 6.44 -22.16 21.79
C GLY A 305 6.22 -20.75 22.34
N HIS A 306 5.59 -19.90 21.56
CA HIS A 306 5.31 -18.51 21.89
C HIS A 306 3.96 -18.06 21.35
N ILE A 307 3.32 -17.12 22.05
CA ILE A 307 2.10 -16.44 21.62
C ILE A 307 2.24 -14.93 21.75
N ASN A 308 1.46 -14.19 20.94
CA ASN A 308 1.36 -12.75 21.04
C ASN A 308 0.11 -12.38 21.86
N ILE A 309 0.24 -11.48 22.83
CA ILE A 309 -0.85 -11.02 23.71
C ILE A 309 -0.89 -9.49 23.68
N ALA A 310 -2.07 -8.88 23.62
CA ALA A 310 -2.26 -7.43 23.71
C ALA A 310 -3.33 -7.09 24.76
N ALA A 311 -2.88 -6.78 26.01
CA ALA A 311 -3.75 -6.52 27.15
C ALA A 311 -3.42 -5.20 27.87
N SER A 312 -2.95 -4.17 27.15
CA SER A 312 -2.46 -2.91 27.77
C SER A 312 -3.57 -1.99 28.31
N GLY A 313 -4.77 -2.00 27.72
CA GLY A 313 -5.91 -1.22 28.21
C GLY A 313 -6.47 -1.77 29.53
N GLN A 314 -6.97 -0.90 30.46
CA GLN A 314 -7.41 -1.32 31.78
C GLN A 314 -8.46 -2.45 31.73
N GLY A 315 -9.50 -2.30 30.90
CA GLY A 315 -10.52 -3.36 30.76
C GLY A 315 -9.99 -4.65 30.12
N LEU A 316 -8.97 -4.56 29.23
CA LEU A 316 -8.29 -5.75 28.68
C LEU A 316 -7.41 -6.41 29.77
N TRP A 317 -6.68 -5.60 30.54
CA TRP A 317 -5.87 -6.08 31.67
C TRP A 317 -6.68 -6.87 32.69
N GLU A 318 -7.84 -6.35 33.09
CA GLU A 318 -8.72 -7.03 34.05
C GLU A 318 -9.22 -8.38 33.53
N ARG A 319 -9.67 -8.44 32.27
CA ARG A 319 -10.07 -9.69 31.63
C ARG A 319 -8.92 -10.67 31.49
N PHE A 320 -7.75 -10.16 31.11
CA PHE A 320 -6.55 -10.96 30.96
C PHE A 320 -6.12 -11.62 32.26
N CYS A 321 -6.04 -10.86 33.38
CA CYS A 321 -5.69 -11.41 34.68
C CYS A 321 -6.61 -12.53 35.13
N LYS A 322 -7.93 -12.38 34.90
CA LYS A 322 -8.91 -13.45 35.17
C LYS A 322 -8.71 -14.66 34.27
N ALA A 323 -8.47 -14.45 32.99
CA ALA A 323 -8.27 -15.54 32.02
C ALA A 323 -7.05 -16.40 32.32
N ILE A 324 -5.96 -15.78 32.80
CA ILE A 324 -4.73 -16.51 33.15
C ILE A 324 -4.69 -16.99 34.61
N GLY A 325 -5.76 -16.76 35.40
CA GLY A 325 -5.83 -17.16 36.79
C GLY A 325 -4.92 -16.32 37.73
N TRP A 326 -4.63 -15.07 37.37
CA TRP A 326 -3.79 -14.18 38.17
C TRP A 326 -4.53 -12.92 38.63
N GLU A 327 -5.67 -13.13 39.29
CA GLU A 327 -6.51 -12.02 39.77
C GLU A 327 -5.84 -11.15 40.83
N ALA A 328 -4.89 -11.73 41.60
CA ALA A 328 -4.10 -10.97 42.58
C ALA A 328 -3.36 -9.76 42.00
N ALA A 329 -3.00 -9.82 40.71
CA ALA A 329 -2.38 -8.68 40.00
C ALA A 329 -3.26 -7.44 39.96
N LEU A 330 -4.58 -7.58 40.05
CA LEU A 330 -5.54 -6.46 40.01
C LEU A 330 -5.48 -5.58 41.25
N SER A 331 -5.02 -6.15 42.40
CA SER A 331 -4.83 -5.45 43.65
C SER A 331 -3.37 -5.05 43.93
N ASP A 332 -2.46 -5.39 43.01
CA ASP A 332 -1.05 -5.06 43.13
C ASP A 332 -0.81 -3.60 42.77
N PRO A 333 -0.25 -2.78 43.71
CA PRO A 333 0.01 -1.36 43.45
C PRO A 333 0.99 -1.13 42.29
N ASP A 334 1.91 -2.06 42.02
CA ASP A 334 2.87 -1.96 40.92
C ASP A 334 2.22 -2.09 39.52
N TYR A 335 1.00 -2.63 39.45
CA TYR A 335 0.28 -2.87 38.20
C TYR A 335 -1.07 -2.12 38.11
N ALA A 336 -1.36 -1.23 39.06
CA ALA A 336 -2.66 -0.57 39.21
C ALA A 336 -3.12 0.23 37.98
N ASN A 337 -2.21 0.73 37.16
CA ASN A 337 -2.52 1.45 35.92
C ASN A 337 -1.48 1.20 34.82
N GLY A 338 -1.78 1.64 33.59
CA GLY A 338 -0.90 1.43 32.43
C GLY A 338 0.51 2.02 32.59
N GLY A 339 0.64 3.16 33.24
CA GLY A 339 1.94 3.80 33.49
C GLY A 339 2.81 2.97 34.42
N LEU A 340 2.22 2.46 35.51
CA LEU A 340 2.93 1.58 36.46
C LEU A 340 3.29 0.24 35.83
N ARG A 341 2.39 -0.37 35.06
CA ARG A 341 2.69 -1.57 34.28
C ARG A 341 3.84 -1.35 33.30
N SER A 342 3.86 -0.21 32.61
CA SER A 342 4.96 0.14 31.70
C SER A 342 6.28 0.35 32.42
N LYS A 343 6.26 0.97 33.59
CA LYS A 343 7.45 1.15 34.46
C LYS A 343 7.99 -0.19 34.95
N ASN A 344 7.11 -1.09 35.38
CA ASN A 344 7.45 -2.40 35.95
C ASN A 344 7.40 -3.54 34.91
N ARG A 345 7.54 -3.20 33.60
CA ARG A 345 7.34 -4.15 32.47
C ARG A 345 8.16 -5.44 32.60
N ARG A 346 9.39 -5.36 33.08
CA ARG A 346 10.26 -6.52 33.16
C ARG A 346 9.69 -7.57 34.13
N THR A 347 9.40 -7.19 35.34
CA THR A 347 8.84 -8.09 36.38
C THR A 347 7.44 -8.58 35.99
N LEU A 348 6.63 -7.70 35.39
CA LEU A 348 5.30 -8.04 34.89
C LEU A 348 5.37 -9.11 33.79
N ASN A 349 6.19 -8.90 32.77
CA ASN A 349 6.31 -9.82 31.65
C ASN A 349 6.98 -11.15 32.06
N GLU A 350 7.95 -11.12 32.94
CA GLU A 350 8.54 -12.32 33.55
C GLU A 350 7.44 -13.17 34.23
N ARG A 351 6.60 -12.54 35.07
CA ARG A 351 5.52 -13.23 35.76
C ARG A 351 4.46 -13.79 34.83
N ILE A 352 4.04 -13.03 33.82
CA ILE A 352 3.14 -13.54 32.79
C ILE A 352 3.77 -14.74 32.08
N GLY A 353 5.06 -14.65 31.72
CA GLY A 353 5.80 -15.73 31.10
C GLY A 353 5.88 -17.01 31.95
N GLU A 354 6.01 -16.88 33.28
CA GLU A 354 5.95 -18.04 34.21
C GLU A 354 4.58 -18.73 34.09
N ILE A 355 3.50 -17.96 34.07
CA ILE A 355 2.14 -18.51 34.00
C ILE A 355 1.91 -19.16 32.61
N THR A 356 2.28 -18.46 31.54
CA THR A 356 1.99 -18.96 30.18
C THR A 356 2.81 -20.21 29.81
N ARG A 357 4.00 -20.41 30.37
CA ARG A 357 4.77 -21.66 30.21
C ARG A 357 4.09 -22.90 30.81
N THR A 358 3.07 -22.75 31.64
CA THR A 358 2.39 -23.89 32.27
C THR A 358 1.48 -24.67 31.34
N LYS A 359 1.12 -24.10 30.17
CA LYS A 359 0.18 -24.70 29.22
C LYS A 359 0.68 -24.47 27.77
N PRO A 360 0.21 -25.29 26.81
CA PRO A 360 0.54 -25.13 25.39
C PRO A 360 -0.13 -23.89 24.78
N SER A 361 0.42 -23.43 23.67
CA SER A 361 -0.07 -22.27 22.90
C SER A 361 -1.56 -22.37 22.57
N ALA A 362 -2.04 -23.52 22.10
CA ALA A 362 -3.43 -23.73 21.76
C ALA A 362 -4.40 -23.46 22.93
N TYR A 363 -4.04 -23.90 24.16
CA TYR A 363 -4.83 -23.64 25.36
C TYR A 363 -4.95 -22.13 25.64
N TRP A 364 -3.85 -21.39 25.55
CA TRP A 364 -3.86 -19.95 25.82
C TRP A 364 -4.57 -19.16 24.75
N LEU A 365 -4.41 -19.54 23.46
CA LEU A 365 -5.13 -18.93 22.37
C LEU A 365 -6.65 -19.02 22.56
N GLU A 366 -7.15 -20.20 22.92
CA GLU A 366 -8.57 -20.41 23.19
C GLU A 366 -9.03 -19.61 24.42
N THR A 367 -8.33 -19.76 25.55
CA THR A 367 -8.72 -19.17 26.85
C THR A 367 -8.72 -17.64 26.80
N ILE A 368 -7.66 -17.03 26.26
CA ILE A 368 -7.46 -15.58 26.25
C ILE A 368 -8.40 -14.92 25.24
N ASN A 369 -8.58 -15.52 24.04
CA ASN A 369 -9.53 -15.01 23.05
C ASN A 369 -10.99 -15.13 23.51
N ALA A 370 -11.35 -16.21 24.19
CA ALA A 370 -12.70 -16.39 24.80
C ALA A 370 -13.02 -15.32 25.84
N ALA A 371 -12.00 -14.79 26.53
CA ALA A 371 -12.12 -13.65 27.45
C ALA A 371 -12.20 -12.29 26.74
N GLY A 372 -12.17 -12.24 25.40
CA GLY A 372 -12.19 -11.01 24.61
C GLY A 372 -10.89 -10.21 24.73
N VAL A 373 -9.76 -10.86 24.93
CA VAL A 373 -8.42 -10.26 24.94
C VAL A 373 -7.70 -10.70 23.67
N PRO A 374 -7.16 -9.78 22.85
CA PRO A 374 -6.44 -10.13 21.64
C PRO A 374 -5.22 -11.01 21.93
N CYS A 375 -5.21 -12.20 21.33
CA CYS A 375 -4.13 -13.17 21.44
C CYS A 375 -4.01 -13.91 20.10
N GLY A 376 -2.79 -14.12 19.61
CA GLY A 376 -2.53 -14.79 18.34
C GLY A 376 -1.27 -15.62 18.33
N PRO A 377 -1.17 -16.62 17.42
CA PRO A 377 0.07 -17.35 17.19
C PRO A 377 1.14 -16.47 16.54
N ILE A 378 2.38 -16.93 16.53
CA ILE A 378 3.47 -16.36 15.75
C ILE A 378 3.80 -17.36 14.66
N ASN A 379 3.22 -17.13 13.48
CA ASN A 379 3.33 -18.03 12.35
C ASN A 379 4.62 -17.78 11.55
N ASP A 380 5.23 -18.82 11.04
CA ASP A 380 6.14 -18.73 9.91
C ASP A 380 5.36 -18.55 8.58
N ILE A 381 6.08 -18.40 7.49
CA ILE A 381 5.44 -18.12 6.18
C ILE A 381 4.57 -19.29 5.69
N GLU A 382 4.94 -20.54 5.97
CA GLU A 382 4.15 -21.71 5.62
C GLU A 382 2.84 -21.72 6.41
N ALA A 383 2.91 -21.54 7.72
CA ALA A 383 1.77 -21.49 8.61
C ALA A 383 0.81 -20.34 8.27
N VAL A 384 1.31 -19.15 7.88
CA VAL A 384 0.47 -18.03 7.42
C VAL A 384 -0.46 -18.45 6.29
N PHE A 385 0.03 -19.20 5.29
CA PHE A 385 -0.80 -19.63 4.16
C PHE A 385 -1.65 -20.88 4.46
N ALA A 386 -1.38 -21.60 5.57
CA ALA A 386 -2.21 -22.68 6.08
C ALA A 386 -3.37 -22.17 6.98
N GLU A 387 -3.30 -20.93 7.48
CA GLU A 387 -4.33 -20.35 8.35
C GLU A 387 -5.70 -20.28 7.65
N PRO A 388 -6.78 -20.76 8.30
CA PRO A 388 -8.13 -20.75 7.73
C PRO A 388 -8.60 -19.35 7.31
N GLN A 389 -8.28 -18.30 8.09
CA GLN A 389 -8.64 -16.92 7.75
C GLN A 389 -7.87 -16.43 6.52
N THR A 390 -6.58 -16.76 6.40
CA THR A 390 -5.75 -16.41 5.24
C THR A 390 -6.29 -17.09 3.97
N GLN A 391 -6.69 -18.35 4.07
CA GLN A 391 -7.31 -19.08 2.97
C GLN A 391 -8.66 -18.47 2.57
N HIS A 392 -9.50 -18.12 3.54
CA HIS A 392 -10.80 -17.45 3.30
C HIS A 392 -10.61 -16.10 2.60
N LEU A 393 -9.63 -15.31 2.99
CA LEU A 393 -9.29 -14.02 2.36
C LEU A 393 -8.79 -14.20 0.92
N GLY A 394 -8.34 -15.38 0.53
CA GLY A 394 -7.90 -15.68 -0.84
C GLY A 394 -6.73 -14.84 -1.32
N ILE A 395 -5.83 -14.40 -0.40
CA ILE A 395 -4.72 -13.49 -0.73
C ILE A 395 -3.66 -14.15 -1.63
N ALA A 396 -3.54 -15.48 -1.63
CA ALA A 396 -2.67 -16.23 -2.53
C ALA A 396 -3.38 -16.48 -3.87
N ARG A 397 -3.14 -15.62 -4.86
CA ARG A 397 -3.81 -15.65 -6.17
C ARG A 397 -3.13 -16.58 -7.17
N PRO A 398 -3.90 -17.38 -7.93
CA PRO A 398 -3.34 -18.26 -8.95
C PRO A 398 -2.86 -17.47 -10.17
N VAL A 399 -1.77 -17.96 -10.77
CA VAL A 399 -1.23 -17.50 -12.04
C VAL A 399 -0.85 -18.74 -12.85
N HIS A 400 -1.38 -18.88 -14.06
CA HIS A 400 -0.93 -19.89 -15.00
C HIS A 400 0.22 -19.33 -15.84
N HIS A 401 1.46 -19.74 -15.55
CA HIS A 401 2.64 -19.27 -16.27
C HIS A 401 3.09 -20.29 -17.32
N PRO A 402 3.30 -19.90 -18.59
CA PRO A 402 3.60 -20.85 -19.68
C PRO A 402 4.81 -21.76 -19.42
N LYS A 403 5.83 -21.27 -18.67
CA LYS A 403 7.06 -22.03 -18.38
C LYS A 403 7.14 -22.58 -16.95
N LEU A 404 6.46 -21.95 -15.99
CA LEU A 404 6.50 -22.36 -14.58
C LEU A 404 5.32 -23.23 -14.17
N GLY A 405 4.30 -23.35 -15.04
CA GLY A 405 3.04 -24.01 -14.70
C GLY A 405 2.18 -23.17 -13.75
N ASP A 406 1.39 -23.84 -12.92
CA ASP A 406 0.49 -23.19 -11.96
C ASP A 406 1.28 -22.75 -10.74
N ILE A 407 1.39 -21.43 -10.56
CA ILE A 407 2.02 -20.81 -9.40
C ILE A 407 1.01 -19.94 -8.66
N ARG A 408 1.38 -19.50 -7.45
CA ARG A 408 0.59 -18.53 -6.68
C ARG A 408 1.47 -17.34 -6.31
N VAL A 409 0.87 -16.15 -6.30
CA VAL A 409 1.51 -14.91 -5.87
C VAL A 409 0.60 -14.17 -4.88
N VAL A 410 1.19 -13.29 -4.08
CA VAL A 410 0.40 -12.46 -3.14
C VAL A 410 -0.44 -11.46 -3.94
N GLY A 411 -1.76 -11.54 -3.82
CA GLY A 411 -2.73 -10.65 -4.47
C GLY A 411 -2.83 -9.27 -3.81
N GLN A 412 -3.84 -8.51 -4.22
CA GLN A 412 -4.15 -7.20 -3.62
C GLN A 412 -4.93 -7.39 -2.31
N PRO A 413 -4.61 -6.61 -1.26
CA PRO A 413 -5.37 -6.62 -0.02
C PRO A 413 -6.62 -5.71 -0.05
N ILE A 414 -6.86 -5.02 -1.18
CA ILE A 414 -8.00 -4.11 -1.36
C ILE A 414 -9.17 -4.89 -1.94
N ASN A 415 -10.36 -4.70 -1.38
CA ASN A 415 -11.60 -5.31 -1.86
C ASN A 415 -12.59 -4.21 -2.23
N LEU A 416 -13.07 -4.21 -3.47
CA LEU A 416 -14.12 -3.33 -3.97
C LEU A 416 -15.38 -4.16 -4.21
N THR A 417 -16.54 -3.72 -3.72
CA THR A 417 -17.81 -4.46 -3.85
C THR A 417 -18.27 -4.58 -5.29
N ASP A 418 -18.09 -3.51 -6.06
CA ASP A 418 -18.61 -3.41 -7.44
C ASP A 418 -17.54 -3.68 -8.51
N ALA A 419 -16.31 -3.90 -8.10
CA ALA A 419 -15.18 -4.23 -8.98
C ALA A 419 -14.30 -5.31 -8.31
N PRO A 420 -14.76 -6.56 -8.20
CA PRO A 420 -13.99 -7.63 -7.58
C PRO A 420 -12.71 -7.89 -8.38
N GLN A 421 -11.67 -8.28 -7.67
CA GLN A 421 -10.42 -8.70 -8.32
C GLN A 421 -10.65 -9.94 -9.18
N PRO A 422 -9.95 -10.07 -10.33
CA PRO A 422 -9.99 -11.28 -11.14
C PRO A 422 -9.65 -12.54 -10.33
N GLU A 423 -10.29 -13.66 -10.62
CA GLU A 423 -10.00 -14.94 -9.96
C GLU A 423 -8.56 -15.39 -10.18
N ALA A 424 -8.02 -15.15 -11.38
CA ALA A 424 -6.64 -15.45 -11.75
C ALA A 424 -5.95 -14.21 -12.32
N LEU A 425 -4.65 -14.08 -12.06
CA LEU A 425 -3.82 -13.00 -12.57
C LEU A 425 -3.09 -13.44 -13.84
N ARG A 426 -2.82 -12.49 -14.75
CA ARG A 426 -1.99 -12.76 -15.94
C ARG A 426 -0.53 -12.96 -15.51
N PRO A 427 0.21 -13.88 -16.18
CA PRO A 427 1.62 -14.10 -15.89
C PRO A 427 2.46 -12.87 -16.17
N THR A 428 3.70 -12.89 -15.69
CA THR A 428 4.72 -11.91 -16.08
C THR A 428 5.12 -12.12 -17.52
N PRO A 429 5.37 -11.05 -18.32
CA PRO A 429 5.78 -11.20 -19.69
C PRO A 429 7.23 -11.71 -19.81
N GLU A 430 7.50 -12.43 -20.91
CA GLU A 430 8.86 -12.64 -21.37
C GLU A 430 9.50 -11.33 -21.82
N LEU A 431 10.84 -11.31 -21.92
CA LEU A 431 11.56 -10.13 -22.40
C LEU A 431 11.13 -9.76 -23.83
N GLY A 432 10.54 -8.59 -24.00
CA GLY A 432 10.09 -8.10 -25.30
C GLY A 432 8.94 -8.86 -25.92
N GLU A 433 8.23 -9.70 -25.17
CA GLU A 433 7.13 -10.56 -25.67
C GLU A 433 6.11 -9.79 -26.53
N HIS A 434 5.82 -8.55 -26.17
CA HIS A 434 4.79 -7.76 -26.82
C HIS A 434 5.36 -6.64 -27.72
N THR A 435 6.69 -6.60 -27.95
CA THR A 435 7.35 -5.53 -28.71
C THR A 435 6.74 -5.36 -30.09
N ASP A 436 6.57 -6.45 -30.84
CA ASP A 436 6.06 -6.40 -32.22
C ASP A 436 4.62 -5.89 -32.29
N SER A 437 3.77 -6.38 -31.41
CA SER A 437 2.36 -5.95 -31.36
C SER A 437 2.21 -4.48 -30.93
N ILE A 438 3.06 -4.01 -30.01
CA ILE A 438 3.07 -2.60 -29.58
C ILE A 438 3.53 -1.71 -30.76
N LEU A 439 4.60 -2.07 -31.45
CA LEU A 439 5.11 -1.35 -32.60
C LEU A 439 4.12 -1.34 -33.76
N ALA A 440 3.44 -2.46 -34.04
CA ALA A 440 2.36 -2.52 -35.03
C ALA A 440 1.22 -1.54 -34.68
N GLY A 441 0.85 -1.41 -33.41
CA GLY A 441 -0.12 -0.41 -32.90
C GLY A 441 0.34 1.05 -33.08
N LEU A 442 1.65 1.28 -33.29
CA LEU A 442 2.23 2.57 -33.66
C LEU A 442 2.39 2.77 -35.18
N GLY A 443 2.03 1.75 -36.01
CA GLY A 443 2.12 1.81 -37.47
C GLY A 443 3.44 1.31 -38.08
N TYR A 444 4.31 0.65 -37.26
CA TYR A 444 5.53 0.03 -37.79
C TYR A 444 5.19 -1.28 -38.50
N GLY A 445 5.57 -1.41 -39.76
CA GLY A 445 5.46 -2.66 -40.53
C GLY A 445 6.54 -3.67 -40.13
N ASN A 446 6.34 -4.94 -40.53
CA ASN A 446 7.25 -6.06 -40.16
C ASN A 446 8.70 -5.82 -40.57
N ASP A 447 8.95 -5.23 -41.73
CA ASP A 447 10.31 -4.94 -42.25
C ASP A 447 11.02 -3.90 -41.34
N ALA A 448 10.29 -2.85 -40.92
CA ALA A 448 10.82 -1.84 -40.00
C ALA A 448 11.13 -2.44 -38.62
N VAL A 449 10.24 -3.29 -38.12
CA VAL A 449 10.45 -4.01 -36.83
C VAL A 449 11.70 -4.92 -36.92
N ALA A 450 11.83 -5.67 -38.02
CA ALA A 450 13.00 -6.52 -38.24
C ALA A 450 14.30 -5.71 -38.37
N ASP A 451 14.27 -4.53 -38.98
CA ASP A 451 15.42 -3.62 -39.03
C ASP A 451 15.82 -3.09 -37.68
N LEU A 452 14.86 -2.58 -36.88
CA LEU A 452 15.09 -2.09 -35.53
C LEU A 452 15.73 -3.19 -34.65
N ARG A 453 15.27 -4.44 -34.80
CA ARG A 453 15.82 -5.58 -34.04
C ARG A 453 17.25 -5.90 -34.46
N ARG A 454 17.57 -5.94 -35.76
CA ARG A 454 18.95 -6.17 -36.26
C ARG A 454 19.93 -5.13 -35.72
N ARG A 455 19.48 -3.88 -35.56
CA ARG A 455 20.32 -2.76 -35.05
C ARG A 455 20.36 -2.68 -33.53
N GLY A 456 19.69 -3.59 -32.79
CA GLY A 456 19.65 -3.60 -31.34
C GLY A 456 18.90 -2.39 -30.73
N ILE A 457 17.93 -1.85 -31.44
CA ILE A 457 17.06 -0.77 -30.98
C ILE A 457 15.94 -1.35 -30.08
N ILE A 458 15.45 -2.55 -30.49
CA ILE A 458 14.41 -3.32 -29.78
C ILE A 458 14.88 -4.74 -29.51
#